data_cdd5565133e55a03f137516daf6eb2fb
#
_entry.id   cdd5565133e55a03f137516daf6eb2fb
#
_cell.length_a   1.000
_cell.length_b   1.000
_cell.length_c   1.000
_cell.angle_alpha   90.00
_cell.angle_beta   90.00
_cell.angle_gamma   90.00
#
_symmetry.space_group_name_H-M   'P 1'
#
loop_
_entity.id
_entity.type
_entity.pdbx_description
1 polymer ?
#
loop_
_entity_poly.entity_id
_entity_poly.type
_entity_poly.pdbx_seq_one_letter_code
_entity_poly.pdbx_strand_id
1 'polypeptide(L)'
;MTATTPAYKTLSRKRDHQVGLPARRAAANLLDAVLQKKQPLDDALGRVRDRAMFDLPTRDRALARAIVGTSLRRKGQIDRVLETFLERGLPARAGTLYPILLSGAAQILFMNVPPHAAIDLAVRLAQWDPRAKRYDKLVNAVLRRISEKGAGIAEALDGGRTNTPDWLWDRWVRTWGVDRTQAIADAQLVEPPLDLTVTGDPEKWAAELGGKTLPTGSVRLLPKGRIEDLPGFAEGAWWVQDAAASIPAQLLRGIAGKRVADLCAAPGGKTAQLAAAGAIVTAVDLSRTRLARVEENLARLGLTAQTIAADATTWQPEAPFDAVLLDAPCSSTGTIRRHPDVPYLKSDKDIAELATLQSRLLDNAVTLLKPGGT
;
A
#
# COMPACT_ATOMS: atom_id res chain seq x y z
N MET A 1 -39.78 -16.57 32.84
CA MET A 1 -38.63 -15.63 32.87
C MET A 1 -38.28 -15.25 31.45
N THR A 2 -38.82 -14.15 31.00
CA THR A 2 -38.63 -13.62 29.63
C THR A 2 -37.40 -12.69 29.62
N ALA A 3 -36.34 -13.10 28.94
CA ALA A 3 -35.11 -12.33 28.81
C ALA A 3 -35.33 -11.14 27.86
N THR A 4 -35.33 -9.95 28.43
CA THR A 4 -35.42 -8.67 27.72
C THR A 4 -34.08 -8.42 26.99
N THR A 5 -34.06 -8.56 25.68
CA THR A 5 -32.88 -8.18 24.82
C THR A 5 -32.73 -6.66 24.89
N PRO A 6 -31.55 -6.11 25.22
CA PRO A 6 -31.43 -4.67 25.40
C PRO A 6 -31.59 -3.92 24.09
N ALA A 7 -32.42 -2.90 24.09
CA ALA A 7 -32.75 -1.99 22.99
C ALA A 7 -31.55 -1.30 22.30
N TYR A 8 -30.36 -1.39 22.88
CA TYR A 8 -29.10 -0.83 22.40
C TYR A 8 -28.61 -1.47 21.09
N LYS A 9 -28.89 -2.76 20.86
CA LYS A 9 -28.47 -3.46 19.61
C LYS A 9 -29.30 -3.07 18.39
N THR A 10 -30.56 -2.66 18.57
CA THR A 10 -31.47 -2.30 17.48
C THR A 10 -31.25 -0.88 16.95
N LEU A 11 -30.82 0.05 17.80
CA LEU A 11 -30.50 1.44 17.40
C LEU A 11 -29.19 1.52 16.61
N SER A 12 -28.21 0.65 16.88
CA SER A 12 -26.96 0.53 16.14
C SER A 12 -27.20 0.08 14.69
N ARG A 13 -28.02 -0.93 14.46
CA ARG A 13 -28.32 -1.46 13.11
C ARG A 13 -29.04 -0.46 12.18
N LYS A 14 -29.96 0.36 12.68
CA LYS A 14 -30.67 1.38 11.85
C LYS A 14 -29.77 2.54 11.41
N ARG A 15 -28.68 2.85 12.14
CA ARG A 15 -27.73 3.90 11.77
C ARG A 15 -26.70 3.47 10.72
N ASP A 16 -26.44 2.18 10.56
CA ASP A 16 -25.48 1.62 9.61
C ASP A 16 -26.00 1.50 8.17
N HIS A 17 -27.28 1.66 7.91
CA HIS A 17 -27.88 1.43 6.59
C HIS A 17 -27.76 2.61 5.61
N GLN A 18 -27.06 3.69 5.95
CA GLN A 18 -26.88 4.77 4.99
C GLN A 18 -25.76 4.41 4.00
N VAL A 19 -26.10 4.44 2.72
CA VAL A 19 -25.19 4.12 1.60
C VAL A 19 -23.87 4.90 1.73
N GLY A 20 -22.77 4.18 1.76
CA GLY A 20 -21.42 4.73 1.79
C GLY A 20 -20.89 5.16 3.17
N LEU A 21 -21.66 5.10 4.25
CA LEU A 21 -21.18 5.38 5.62
C LEU A 21 -20.20 4.31 6.11
N PRO A 22 -20.47 2.99 5.91
CA PRO A 22 -19.54 1.94 6.31
C PRO A 22 -18.17 2.05 5.62
N ALA A 23 -18.14 2.36 4.32
CA ALA A 23 -16.90 2.56 3.56
C ALA A 23 -16.05 3.72 4.13
N ARG A 24 -16.68 4.83 4.47
CA ARG A 24 -16.02 6.01 5.04
C ARG A 24 -15.53 5.77 6.47
N ARG A 25 -16.28 5.00 7.25
CA ARG A 25 -15.85 4.56 8.58
C ARG A 25 -14.60 3.69 8.48
N ALA A 26 -14.60 2.72 7.58
CA ALA A 26 -13.43 1.89 7.34
C ALA A 26 -12.22 2.74 6.90
N ALA A 27 -12.42 3.71 5.99
CA ALA A 27 -11.36 4.63 5.56
C ALA A 27 -10.80 5.47 6.72
N ALA A 28 -11.66 6.05 7.57
CA ALA A 28 -11.21 6.82 8.74
C ALA A 28 -10.43 5.95 9.74
N ASN A 29 -10.84 4.70 9.98
CA ASN A 29 -10.13 3.76 10.83
C ASN A 29 -8.75 3.37 10.26
N LEU A 30 -8.65 3.15 8.96
CA LEU A 30 -7.38 2.86 8.28
C LEU A 30 -6.43 4.06 8.35
N LEU A 31 -6.93 5.27 8.14
CA LEU A 31 -6.14 6.50 8.29
C LEU A 31 -5.66 6.69 9.75
N ASP A 32 -6.49 6.39 10.74
CA ASP A 32 -6.09 6.39 12.16
C ASP A 32 -4.99 5.37 12.44
N ALA A 33 -5.12 4.15 11.90
CA ALA A 33 -4.12 3.10 12.03
C ALA A 33 -2.77 3.52 11.44
N VAL A 34 -2.77 4.11 10.25
CA VAL A 34 -1.54 4.56 9.58
C VAL A 34 -0.94 5.78 10.27
N LEU A 35 -1.71 6.85 10.43
CA LEU A 35 -1.17 8.14 10.82
C LEU A 35 -0.94 8.27 12.32
N GLN A 36 -1.80 7.69 13.16
CA GLN A 36 -1.71 7.78 14.62
C GLN A 36 -1.00 6.57 15.24
N LYS A 37 -1.30 5.36 14.76
CA LYS A 37 -0.74 4.12 15.33
C LYS A 37 0.50 3.63 14.60
N LYS A 38 0.93 4.34 13.53
CA LYS A 38 2.12 4.03 12.73
C LYS A 38 2.12 2.60 12.18
N GLN A 39 0.97 2.10 11.82
CA GLN A 39 0.79 0.77 11.25
C GLN A 39 0.82 0.83 9.72
N PRO A 40 1.62 -0.02 9.03
CA PRO A 40 1.59 -0.12 7.58
C PRO A 40 0.19 -0.38 7.04
N LEU A 41 -0.17 0.27 5.93
CA LEU A 41 -1.52 0.19 5.36
C LEU A 41 -1.89 -1.25 4.98
N ASP A 42 -0.96 -2.00 4.40
CA ASP A 42 -1.19 -3.40 4.01
C ASP A 42 -1.44 -4.29 5.22
N ASP A 43 -0.75 -4.05 6.34
CA ASP A 43 -0.99 -4.76 7.59
C ASP A 43 -2.35 -4.38 8.20
N ALA A 44 -2.74 -3.10 8.09
CA ALA A 44 -4.04 -2.65 8.56
C ALA A 44 -5.19 -3.26 7.73
N LEU A 45 -4.98 -3.41 6.42
CA LEU A 45 -5.92 -4.06 5.50
C LEU A 45 -6.00 -5.58 5.73
N GLY A 46 -4.88 -6.23 6.09
CA GLY A 46 -4.78 -7.68 6.26
C GLY A 46 -5.21 -8.22 7.63
N ARG A 47 -5.43 -7.37 8.61
CA ARG A 47 -5.83 -7.83 9.95
C ARG A 47 -7.29 -8.28 9.97
N VAL A 48 -7.49 -9.57 10.23
CA VAL A 48 -8.79 -10.23 10.47
C VAL A 48 -9.63 -9.55 11.57
N ARG A 49 -9.04 -8.68 12.39
CA ARG A 49 -9.74 -7.91 13.44
C ARG A 49 -10.55 -6.74 12.93
N ASP A 50 -10.27 -6.21 11.75
CA ASP A 50 -11.10 -5.16 11.15
C ASP A 50 -12.16 -5.79 10.25
N ARG A 51 -13.08 -6.58 10.85
CA ARG A 51 -14.27 -7.12 10.19
C ARG A 51 -15.02 -6.04 9.39
N ALA A 52 -14.90 -4.78 9.81
CA ALA A 52 -15.53 -3.66 9.14
C ALA A 52 -15.13 -3.52 7.67
N MET A 53 -13.90 -3.91 7.28
CA MET A 53 -13.44 -3.85 5.89
C MET A 53 -13.81 -5.13 5.11
N PHE A 54 -13.73 -6.30 5.75
CA PHE A 54 -14.05 -7.59 5.11
C PHE A 54 -15.56 -7.76 4.86
N ASP A 55 -16.39 -7.26 5.77
CA ASP A 55 -17.85 -7.35 5.68
C ASP A 55 -18.44 -6.34 4.68
N LEU A 56 -17.61 -5.42 4.12
CA LEU A 56 -18.07 -4.47 3.11
C LEU A 56 -18.30 -5.14 1.75
N PRO A 57 -19.36 -4.74 1.02
CA PRO A 57 -19.48 -5.05 -0.39
C PRO A 57 -18.24 -4.62 -1.18
N THR A 58 -17.94 -5.28 -2.29
CA THR A 58 -16.75 -5.01 -3.13
C THR A 58 -16.64 -3.52 -3.50
N ARG A 59 -17.77 -2.91 -3.91
CA ARG A 59 -17.83 -1.48 -4.23
C ARG A 59 -17.42 -0.58 -3.06
N ASP A 60 -17.88 -0.90 -1.86
CA ASP A 60 -17.58 -0.11 -0.65
C ASP A 60 -16.14 -0.30 -0.19
N ARG A 61 -15.57 -1.49 -0.37
CA ARG A 61 -14.13 -1.73 -0.16
C ARG A 61 -13.27 -0.92 -1.12
N ALA A 62 -13.66 -0.87 -2.40
CA ALA A 62 -12.96 -0.05 -3.40
C ALA A 62 -13.04 1.44 -3.05
N LEU A 63 -14.21 1.93 -2.64
CA LEU A 63 -14.38 3.31 -2.19
C LEU A 63 -13.51 3.61 -0.95
N ALA A 64 -13.49 2.75 0.04
CA ALA A 64 -12.67 2.94 1.24
C ALA A 64 -11.17 3.02 0.88
N ARG A 65 -10.68 2.14 0.01
CA ARG A 65 -9.29 2.17 -0.48
C ARG A 65 -8.99 3.45 -1.26
N ALA A 66 -9.89 3.89 -2.13
CA ALA A 66 -9.73 5.13 -2.90
C ALA A 66 -9.67 6.35 -1.97
N ILE A 67 -10.54 6.43 -0.95
CA ILE A 67 -10.51 7.51 0.04
C ILE A 67 -9.17 7.51 0.79
N VAL A 68 -8.71 6.36 1.29
CA VAL A 68 -7.43 6.26 2.02
C VAL A 68 -6.25 6.64 1.12
N GLY A 69 -6.19 6.07 -0.08
CA GLY A 69 -5.10 6.33 -1.04
C GLY A 69 -5.02 7.83 -1.40
N THR A 70 -6.16 8.46 -1.71
CA THR A 70 -6.23 9.89 -2.02
C THR A 70 -5.85 10.75 -0.80
N SER A 71 -6.40 10.41 0.39
CA SER A 71 -6.10 11.13 1.63
C SER A 71 -4.62 11.12 1.96
N LEU A 72 -3.94 9.98 1.85
CA LEU A 72 -2.51 9.86 2.12
C LEU A 72 -1.67 10.56 1.04
N ARG A 73 -2.02 10.38 -0.24
CA ARG A 73 -1.29 10.96 -1.37
C ARG A 73 -1.36 12.50 -1.39
N ARG A 74 -2.48 13.06 -0.93
CA ARG A 74 -2.75 14.51 -0.90
C ARG A 74 -2.70 15.12 0.50
N LYS A 75 -2.16 14.37 1.47
CA LYS A 75 -2.18 14.75 2.88
C LYS A 75 -1.60 16.14 3.13
N GLY A 76 -0.45 16.45 2.54
CA GLY A 76 0.19 17.76 2.75
C GLY A 76 -0.67 18.92 2.26
N GLN A 77 -1.24 18.83 1.05
CA GLN A 77 -2.16 19.84 0.53
C GLN A 77 -3.42 19.96 1.40
N ILE A 78 -3.99 18.82 1.81
CA ILE A 78 -5.19 18.81 2.66
C ILE A 78 -4.88 19.44 4.03
N ASP A 79 -3.73 19.15 4.63
CA ASP A 79 -3.33 19.76 5.90
C ASP A 79 -3.22 21.26 5.80
N ARG A 80 -2.61 21.81 4.74
CA ARG A 80 -2.54 23.26 4.51
C ARG A 80 -3.92 23.89 4.35
N VAL A 81 -4.84 23.21 3.65
CA VAL A 81 -6.23 23.68 3.55
C VAL A 81 -6.93 23.60 4.90
N LEU A 82 -6.75 22.54 5.67
CA LEU A 82 -7.33 22.40 7.01
C LEU A 82 -6.78 23.47 7.97
N GLU A 83 -5.48 23.74 7.97
CA GLU A 83 -4.83 24.77 8.78
C GLU A 83 -5.44 26.16 8.56
N THR A 84 -5.82 26.48 7.32
CA THR A 84 -6.47 27.77 6.99
C THR A 84 -7.82 27.93 7.68
N PHE A 85 -8.55 26.84 7.94
CA PHE A 85 -9.89 26.88 8.52
C PHE A 85 -9.97 26.41 9.97
N LEU A 86 -8.84 25.94 10.55
CA LEU A 86 -8.71 25.52 11.95
C LEU A 86 -7.91 26.54 12.75
N GLU A 87 -8.50 27.69 13.05
CA GLU A 87 -7.85 28.83 13.75
C GLU A 87 -7.12 28.44 15.05
N ARG A 88 -7.60 27.41 15.76
CA ARG A 88 -7.04 26.91 17.03
C ARG A 88 -6.35 25.56 16.88
N GLY A 89 -6.09 25.14 15.63
CA GLY A 89 -5.56 23.81 15.33
C GLY A 89 -6.52 22.67 15.68
N LEU A 90 -6.01 21.44 15.56
CA LEU A 90 -6.78 20.24 15.90
C LEU A 90 -6.83 20.04 17.43
N PRO A 91 -8.01 19.77 18.02
CA PRO A 91 -8.12 19.48 19.43
C PRO A 91 -7.34 18.23 19.84
N ALA A 92 -6.62 18.29 20.94
CA ALA A 92 -5.93 17.14 21.50
C ALA A 92 -6.94 16.03 21.92
N ARG A 93 -6.54 14.76 21.75
CA ARG A 93 -7.32 13.58 22.16
C ARG A 93 -8.75 13.52 21.57
N ALA A 94 -8.94 14.02 20.37
CA ALA A 94 -10.23 14.10 19.68
C ALA A 94 -10.63 12.80 18.92
N GLY A 95 -10.04 11.65 19.23
CA GLY A 95 -10.37 10.38 18.58
C GLY A 95 -10.05 10.42 17.08
N THR A 96 -11.01 9.98 16.28
CA THR A 96 -10.88 9.93 14.81
C THR A 96 -11.21 11.27 14.12
N LEU A 97 -11.25 12.40 14.83
CA LEU A 97 -11.59 13.71 14.26
C LEU A 97 -10.69 14.07 13.07
N TYR A 98 -9.36 13.94 13.23
CA TYR A 98 -8.43 14.25 12.15
C TYR A 98 -8.60 13.32 10.93
N PRO A 99 -8.63 11.98 11.05
CA PRO A 99 -8.97 11.09 9.95
C PRO A 99 -10.30 11.41 9.25
N ILE A 100 -11.32 11.84 10.00
CA ILE A 100 -12.61 12.24 9.43
C ILE A 100 -12.48 13.54 8.61
N LEU A 101 -11.80 14.55 9.12
CA LEU A 101 -11.57 15.81 8.40
C LEU A 101 -10.71 15.58 7.16
N LEU A 102 -9.62 14.82 7.30
CA LEU A 102 -8.71 14.47 6.19
C LEU A 102 -9.46 13.74 5.08
N SER A 103 -10.22 12.69 5.41
CA SER A 103 -10.98 11.92 4.43
C SER A 103 -12.15 12.70 3.82
N GLY A 104 -12.80 13.57 4.59
CA GLY A 104 -13.85 14.46 4.10
C GLY A 104 -13.31 15.48 3.10
N ALA A 105 -12.20 16.13 3.43
CA ALA A 105 -11.53 17.08 2.55
C ALA A 105 -10.98 16.41 1.28
N ALA A 106 -10.39 15.21 1.39
CA ALA A 106 -9.94 14.43 0.22
C ALA A 106 -11.07 14.17 -0.77
N GLN A 107 -12.25 13.80 -0.28
CA GLN A 107 -13.42 13.52 -1.11
C GLN A 107 -13.93 14.78 -1.82
N ILE A 108 -13.93 15.93 -1.13
CA ILE A 108 -14.39 17.21 -1.67
C ILE A 108 -13.40 17.74 -2.71
N LEU A 109 -12.10 17.75 -2.39
CA LEU A 109 -11.08 18.43 -3.18
C LEU A 109 -10.55 17.59 -4.36
N PHE A 110 -10.48 16.26 -4.21
CA PHE A 110 -9.72 15.40 -5.14
C PHE A 110 -10.48 14.18 -5.67
N MET A 111 -11.73 13.94 -5.22
CA MET A 111 -12.47 12.75 -5.65
C MET A 111 -13.82 13.06 -6.31
N ASN A 112 -14.11 14.34 -6.57
CA ASN A 112 -15.36 14.78 -7.18
C ASN A 112 -16.64 14.25 -6.48
N VAL A 113 -16.56 13.99 -5.17
CA VAL A 113 -17.72 13.60 -4.37
C VAL A 113 -18.56 14.85 -4.11
N PRO A 114 -19.89 14.82 -4.31
CA PRO A 114 -20.74 15.97 -4.00
C PRO A 114 -20.52 16.45 -2.57
N PRO A 115 -20.22 17.75 -2.34
CA PRO A 115 -19.84 18.26 -1.02
C PRO A 115 -20.87 17.93 0.06
N HIS A 116 -22.16 18.07 -0.23
CA HIS A 116 -23.22 17.78 0.73
C HIS A 116 -23.16 16.33 1.25
N ALA A 117 -22.85 15.36 0.38
CA ALA A 117 -22.73 13.95 0.76
C ALA A 117 -21.47 13.69 1.60
N ALA A 118 -20.33 14.27 1.21
CA ALA A 118 -19.10 14.15 1.97
C ALA A 118 -19.22 14.75 3.38
N ILE A 119 -19.86 15.93 3.50
CA ILE A 119 -20.06 16.65 4.76
C ILE A 119 -21.02 15.89 5.67
N ASP A 120 -22.21 15.50 5.18
CA ASP A 120 -23.21 14.77 5.98
C ASP A 120 -22.62 13.49 6.57
N LEU A 121 -21.93 12.69 5.75
CA LEU A 121 -21.33 11.44 6.20
C LEU A 121 -20.16 11.66 7.15
N ALA A 122 -19.35 12.71 6.97
CA ALA A 122 -18.27 13.06 7.91
C ALA A 122 -18.82 13.49 9.29
N VAL A 123 -19.90 14.28 9.31
CA VAL A 123 -20.59 14.68 10.56
C VAL A 123 -21.13 13.46 11.30
N ARG A 124 -21.76 12.53 10.58
CA ARG A 124 -22.26 11.28 11.18
C ARG A 124 -21.14 10.41 11.73
N LEU A 125 -20.00 10.31 11.03
CA LEU A 125 -18.82 9.62 11.54
C LEU A 125 -18.32 10.24 12.84
N ALA A 126 -18.26 11.57 12.93
CA ALA A 126 -17.88 12.25 14.16
C ALA A 126 -18.84 11.94 15.30
N GLN A 127 -20.15 11.90 15.04
CA GLN A 127 -21.17 11.54 16.05
C GLN A 127 -21.06 10.10 16.55
N TRP A 128 -20.44 9.22 15.78
CA TRP A 128 -20.22 7.82 16.15
C TRP A 128 -19.03 7.59 17.08
N ASP A 129 -17.96 8.39 16.93
CA ASP A 129 -16.79 8.31 17.82
C ASP A 129 -17.07 9.09 19.12
N PRO A 130 -17.07 8.44 20.30
CA PRO A 130 -17.33 9.11 21.58
C PRO A 130 -16.44 10.33 21.85
N ARG A 131 -15.20 10.33 21.31
CA ARG A 131 -14.23 11.43 21.50
C ARG A 131 -14.38 12.52 20.44
N ALA A 132 -14.77 12.17 19.21
CA ALA A 132 -15.00 13.11 18.12
C ALA A 132 -16.41 13.74 18.16
N LYS A 133 -17.40 13.10 18.82
CA LYS A 133 -18.81 13.50 18.82
C LYS A 133 -19.04 14.97 19.19
N ARG A 134 -18.30 15.50 20.14
CA ARG A 134 -18.43 16.92 20.58
C ARG A 134 -17.95 17.92 19.52
N TYR A 135 -17.30 17.46 18.47
CA TYR A 135 -16.75 18.26 17.37
C TYR A 135 -17.54 18.12 16.06
N ASP A 136 -18.74 17.53 16.06
CA ASP A 136 -19.56 17.33 14.86
C ASP A 136 -19.88 18.65 14.15
N LYS A 137 -20.18 19.72 14.93
CA LYS A 137 -20.35 21.09 14.41
C LYS A 137 -19.08 21.66 13.79
N LEU A 138 -17.92 21.37 14.37
CA LEU A 138 -16.61 21.79 13.80
C LEU A 138 -16.38 21.08 12.47
N VAL A 139 -16.63 19.76 12.39
CA VAL A 139 -16.53 18.99 11.13
C VAL A 139 -17.38 19.61 10.05
N ASN A 140 -18.66 19.91 10.36
CA ASN A 140 -19.56 20.56 9.41
C ASN A 140 -19.03 21.93 8.95
N ALA A 141 -18.64 22.79 9.88
CA ALA A 141 -18.18 24.14 9.57
C ALA A 141 -16.89 24.14 8.72
N VAL A 142 -15.91 23.33 9.08
CA VAL A 142 -14.61 23.24 8.36
C VAL A 142 -14.84 22.67 6.95
N LEU A 143 -15.54 21.55 6.80
CA LEU A 143 -15.75 20.93 5.49
C LEU A 143 -16.64 21.78 4.57
N ARG A 144 -17.58 22.58 5.09
CA ARG A 144 -18.33 23.56 4.28
C ARG A 144 -17.41 24.67 3.76
N ARG A 145 -16.55 25.25 4.61
CA ARG A 145 -15.56 26.24 4.15
C ARG A 145 -14.60 25.65 3.11
N ILE A 146 -14.19 24.40 3.28
CA ILE A 146 -13.37 23.69 2.30
C ILE A 146 -14.12 23.54 0.97
N SER A 147 -15.39 23.19 0.99
CA SER A 147 -16.18 23.07 -0.25
C SER A 147 -16.36 24.38 -1.00
N GLU A 148 -16.31 25.52 -0.29
CA GLU A 148 -16.48 26.85 -0.89
C GLU A 148 -15.17 27.46 -1.38
N LYS A 149 -14.05 27.25 -0.64
CA LYS A 149 -12.80 27.98 -0.86
C LYS A 149 -11.56 27.08 -0.95
N GLY A 150 -11.68 25.80 -0.61
CA GLY A 150 -10.54 24.89 -0.47
C GLY A 150 -9.85 24.57 -1.79
N ALA A 151 -10.58 24.49 -2.89
CA ALA A 151 -10.01 24.16 -4.21
C ALA A 151 -8.96 25.19 -4.63
N GLY A 152 -9.28 26.49 -4.58
CA GLY A 152 -8.32 27.52 -4.94
C GLY A 152 -7.07 27.56 -4.03
N ILE A 153 -7.23 27.22 -2.74
CA ILE A 153 -6.07 27.09 -1.83
C ILE A 153 -5.21 25.88 -2.23
N ALA A 154 -5.83 24.73 -2.50
CA ALA A 154 -5.11 23.51 -2.87
C ALA A 154 -4.38 23.64 -4.20
N GLU A 155 -4.98 24.32 -5.20
CA GLU A 155 -4.43 24.57 -6.52
C GLU A 155 -3.25 25.56 -6.51
N ALA A 156 -3.26 26.52 -5.59
CA ALA A 156 -2.16 27.47 -5.42
C ALA A 156 -0.89 26.84 -4.81
N LEU A 157 -0.98 25.65 -4.23
CA LEU A 157 0.14 24.93 -3.64
C LEU A 157 0.91 24.14 -4.68
N ASP A 158 2.24 24.10 -4.57
CA ASP A 158 3.04 23.10 -5.25
C ASP A 158 2.69 21.70 -4.70
N GLY A 159 1.96 20.94 -5.49
CA GLY A 159 1.45 19.64 -5.06
C GLY A 159 2.56 18.65 -4.74
N GLY A 160 3.61 18.55 -5.58
CA GLY A 160 4.73 17.64 -5.37
C GLY A 160 5.47 17.94 -4.08
N ARG A 161 5.90 19.19 -3.93
CA ARG A 161 6.62 19.63 -2.73
C ARG A 161 5.77 19.53 -1.46
N THR A 162 4.52 20.02 -1.51
CA THR A 162 3.65 20.08 -0.34
C THR A 162 3.27 18.69 0.21
N ASN A 163 3.13 17.68 -0.65
CA ASN A 163 2.78 16.32 -0.24
C ASN A 163 4.00 15.45 0.08
N THR A 164 5.22 15.97 -0.10
CA THR A 164 6.45 15.27 0.25
C THR A 164 6.96 15.79 1.60
N PRO A 165 7.05 14.96 2.67
CA PRO A 165 7.61 15.39 3.96
C PRO A 165 9.04 15.94 3.81
N ASP A 166 9.41 16.92 4.63
CA ASP A 166 10.70 17.62 4.54
C ASP A 166 11.89 16.68 4.60
N TRP A 167 11.88 15.69 5.52
CA TRP A 167 12.96 14.73 5.64
C TRP A 167 13.25 13.97 4.33
N LEU A 168 12.19 13.64 3.57
CA LEU A 168 12.29 12.90 2.31
C LEU A 168 12.67 13.82 1.16
N TRP A 169 12.09 15.02 1.11
CA TRP A 169 12.42 16.05 0.15
C TRP A 169 13.90 16.42 0.21
N ASP A 170 14.40 16.77 1.40
CA ASP A 170 15.78 17.17 1.59
C ASP A 170 16.77 16.07 1.24
N ARG A 171 16.40 14.82 1.55
CA ARG A 171 17.19 13.66 1.16
C ARG A 171 17.26 13.49 -0.35
N TRP A 172 16.13 13.61 -1.04
CA TRP A 172 16.08 13.49 -2.49
C TRP A 172 16.82 14.64 -3.19
N VAL A 173 16.69 15.87 -2.67
CA VAL A 173 17.42 17.02 -3.21
C VAL A 173 18.93 16.82 -3.10
N ARG A 174 19.43 16.32 -1.96
CA ARG A 174 20.86 15.98 -1.80
C ARG A 174 21.35 14.92 -2.77
N THR A 175 20.48 13.98 -3.15
CA THR A 175 20.86 12.86 -4.01
C THR A 175 20.67 13.17 -5.50
N TRP A 176 19.57 13.84 -5.87
CA TRP A 176 19.11 13.97 -7.25
C TRP A 176 19.05 15.42 -7.77
N GLY A 177 19.24 16.41 -6.90
CA GLY A 177 18.98 17.81 -7.19
C GLY A 177 17.50 18.17 -7.18
N VAL A 178 17.20 19.49 -7.23
CA VAL A 178 15.83 20.01 -7.08
C VAL A 178 14.91 19.56 -8.19
N ASP A 179 15.31 19.69 -9.44
CA ASP A 179 14.44 19.43 -10.60
C ASP A 179 13.98 17.96 -10.67
N ARG A 180 14.92 17.01 -10.44
CA ARG A 180 14.55 15.58 -10.39
C ARG A 180 13.69 15.26 -9.17
N THR A 181 13.97 15.87 -8.04
CA THR A 181 13.16 15.70 -6.83
C THR A 181 11.74 16.17 -7.08
N GLN A 182 11.55 17.33 -7.72
CA GLN A 182 10.23 17.81 -8.12
C GLN A 182 9.51 16.82 -9.03
N ALA A 183 10.17 16.34 -10.07
CA ALA A 183 9.59 15.36 -10.99
C ALA A 183 9.21 14.04 -10.28
N ILE A 184 10.04 13.57 -9.32
CA ILE A 184 9.73 12.39 -8.49
C ILE A 184 8.49 12.67 -7.63
N ALA A 185 8.45 13.80 -6.94
CA ALA A 185 7.36 14.20 -6.05
C ALA A 185 6.03 14.32 -6.83
N ASP A 186 6.04 14.93 -8.00
CA ASP A 186 4.86 15.05 -8.87
C ASP A 186 4.37 13.67 -9.34
N ALA A 187 5.28 12.76 -9.68
CA ALA A 187 4.93 11.40 -10.07
C ALA A 187 4.23 10.62 -8.94
N GLN A 188 4.50 10.94 -7.65
CA GLN A 188 3.82 10.29 -6.52
C GLN A 188 2.34 10.70 -6.38
N LEU A 189 1.95 11.83 -6.98
CA LEU A 189 0.57 12.33 -6.93
C LEU A 189 -0.39 11.59 -7.85
N VAL A 190 0.14 10.81 -8.78
CA VAL A 190 -0.64 10.06 -9.78
C VAL A 190 -0.86 8.63 -9.31
N GLU A 191 -2.09 8.12 -9.47
CA GLU A 191 -2.39 6.72 -9.16
C GLU A 191 -1.55 5.78 -10.05
N PRO A 192 -0.90 4.75 -9.49
CA PRO A 192 -0.07 3.84 -10.26
C PRO A 192 -0.91 2.93 -11.14
N PRO A 193 -0.43 2.61 -12.36
CA PRO A 193 -0.99 1.51 -13.12
C PRO A 193 -0.73 0.17 -12.43
N LEU A 194 -1.44 -0.87 -12.84
CA LEU A 194 -1.19 -2.24 -12.43
C LEU A 194 -0.23 -2.89 -13.44
N ASP A 195 0.86 -3.47 -12.94
CA ASP A 195 1.77 -4.27 -13.75
C ASP A 195 1.66 -5.73 -13.36
N LEU A 196 1.66 -6.59 -14.37
CA LEU A 196 1.60 -8.04 -14.24
C LEU A 196 2.84 -8.67 -14.86
N THR A 197 3.43 -9.63 -14.17
CA THR A 197 4.38 -10.56 -14.78
C THR A 197 3.60 -11.77 -15.23
N VAL A 198 3.80 -12.17 -16.49
CA VAL A 198 3.02 -13.24 -17.15
C VAL A 198 3.87 -14.47 -17.41
N THR A 199 3.24 -15.62 -17.41
CA THR A 199 3.79 -16.87 -17.95
C THR A 199 3.41 -16.97 -19.42
N GLY A 200 4.39 -17.16 -20.31
CA GLY A 200 4.16 -17.24 -21.75
C GLY A 200 4.23 -15.91 -22.48
N ASP A 201 3.32 -15.70 -23.44
CA ASP A 201 3.37 -14.54 -24.36
C ASP A 201 2.75 -13.28 -23.76
N PRO A 202 3.55 -12.20 -23.50
CA PRO A 202 3.05 -10.94 -22.96
C PRO A 202 2.09 -10.19 -23.90
N GLU A 203 2.29 -10.30 -25.21
CA GLU A 203 1.44 -9.60 -26.19
C GLU A 203 0.02 -10.17 -26.18
N LYS A 204 -0.10 -11.50 -26.08
CA LYS A 204 -1.39 -12.16 -25.93
C LYS A 204 -2.13 -11.64 -24.68
N TRP A 205 -1.46 -11.59 -23.54
CA TRP A 205 -2.09 -11.13 -22.28
C TRP A 205 -2.37 -9.62 -22.29
N ALA A 206 -1.53 -8.82 -22.95
CA ALA A 206 -1.80 -7.40 -23.13
C ALA A 206 -3.08 -7.17 -23.94
N ALA A 207 -3.27 -7.92 -25.04
CA ALA A 207 -4.48 -7.85 -25.86
C ALA A 207 -5.72 -8.30 -25.06
N GLU A 208 -5.65 -9.41 -24.34
CA GLU A 208 -6.77 -9.99 -23.59
C GLU A 208 -7.22 -9.13 -22.42
N LEU A 209 -6.28 -8.50 -21.72
CA LEU A 209 -6.53 -7.65 -20.55
C LEU A 209 -6.74 -6.16 -20.90
N GLY A 210 -6.62 -5.78 -22.18
CA GLY A 210 -6.71 -4.39 -22.62
C GLY A 210 -5.57 -3.51 -22.09
N GLY A 211 -4.39 -4.11 -21.93
CA GLY A 211 -3.17 -3.47 -21.44
C GLY A 211 -2.17 -3.21 -22.57
N LYS A 212 -0.90 -2.99 -22.17
CA LYS A 212 0.24 -2.88 -23.07
C LYS A 212 1.45 -3.62 -22.51
N THR A 213 2.23 -4.22 -23.38
CA THR A 213 3.51 -4.82 -23.03
C THR A 213 4.56 -3.74 -22.77
N LEU A 214 5.38 -3.96 -21.74
CA LEU A 214 6.52 -3.12 -21.40
C LEU A 214 7.82 -3.79 -21.85
N PRO A 215 8.94 -3.02 -21.97
CA PRO A 215 10.26 -3.57 -22.34
C PRO A 215 10.76 -4.68 -21.42
N THR A 216 10.24 -4.76 -20.19
CA THR A 216 10.54 -5.83 -19.21
C THR A 216 9.79 -7.13 -19.49
N GLY A 217 8.89 -7.18 -20.47
CA GLY A 217 7.95 -8.28 -20.68
C GLY A 217 6.75 -8.26 -19.75
N SER A 218 6.65 -7.28 -18.87
CA SER A 218 5.45 -7.11 -18.02
C SER A 218 4.29 -6.52 -18.81
N VAL A 219 3.07 -6.86 -18.44
CA VAL A 219 1.85 -6.25 -18.99
C VAL A 219 1.36 -5.17 -18.06
N ARG A 220 1.20 -3.95 -18.57
CA ARG A 220 0.68 -2.78 -17.83
C ARG A 220 -0.75 -2.49 -18.22
N LEU A 221 -1.62 -2.35 -17.20
CA LEU A 221 -3.02 -2.01 -17.40
C LEU A 221 -3.52 -0.99 -16.35
N LEU A 222 -4.63 -0.35 -16.67
CA LEU A 222 -5.42 0.43 -15.71
C LEU A 222 -6.54 -0.48 -15.19
N PRO A 223 -6.44 -0.98 -13.96
CA PRO A 223 -7.38 -1.98 -13.47
C PRO A 223 -8.78 -1.40 -13.35
N LYS A 224 -9.77 -2.16 -13.84
CA LYS A 224 -11.19 -1.90 -13.60
C LYS A 224 -11.76 -3.10 -12.85
N GLY A 225 -12.19 -2.89 -11.62
CA GLY A 225 -12.75 -3.96 -10.80
C GLY A 225 -11.71 -4.67 -9.92
N ARG A 226 -11.99 -5.92 -9.58
CA ARG A 226 -11.12 -6.76 -8.74
C ARG A 226 -10.07 -7.45 -9.60
N ILE A 227 -8.87 -7.57 -9.06
CA ILE A 227 -7.76 -8.27 -9.75
C ILE A 227 -8.09 -9.75 -9.92
N GLU A 228 -8.75 -10.33 -8.93
CA GLU A 228 -9.14 -11.74 -8.93
C GLU A 228 -10.18 -12.09 -9.98
N ASP A 229 -10.92 -11.09 -10.50
CA ASP A 229 -11.95 -11.27 -11.53
C ASP A 229 -11.37 -11.08 -12.96
N LEU A 230 -10.09 -10.73 -13.09
CA LEU A 230 -9.44 -10.56 -14.39
C LEU A 230 -9.15 -11.93 -15.05
N PRO A 231 -9.29 -12.05 -16.39
CA PRO A 231 -8.94 -13.28 -17.12
C PRO A 231 -7.52 -13.75 -16.80
N GLY A 232 -7.33 -15.05 -16.62
CA GLY A 232 -6.03 -15.67 -16.35
C GLY A 232 -5.58 -15.63 -14.88
N PHE A 233 -6.31 -14.96 -13.98
CA PHE A 233 -5.93 -14.94 -12.56
C PHE A 233 -6.11 -16.33 -11.91
N ALA A 234 -7.28 -16.93 -12.05
CA ALA A 234 -7.60 -18.23 -11.45
C ALA A 234 -6.76 -19.35 -12.08
N GLU A 235 -6.47 -19.23 -13.36
CA GLU A 235 -5.65 -20.17 -14.14
C GLU A 235 -4.14 -20.06 -13.83
N GLY A 236 -3.74 -19.09 -13.02
CA GLY A 236 -2.32 -18.89 -12.66
C GLY A 236 -1.45 -18.41 -13.82
N ALA A 237 -2.04 -17.75 -14.82
CA ALA A 237 -1.32 -17.30 -16.01
C ALA A 237 -0.39 -16.09 -15.74
N TRP A 238 -0.58 -15.40 -14.64
CA TRP A 238 0.17 -14.20 -14.28
C TRP A 238 0.03 -13.89 -12.79
N TRP A 239 0.87 -12.98 -12.30
CA TRP A 239 0.79 -12.40 -10.95
C TRP A 239 1.08 -10.89 -10.98
N VAL A 240 0.60 -10.21 -9.94
CA VAL A 240 0.86 -8.77 -9.76
C VAL A 240 2.31 -8.56 -9.36
N GLN A 241 3.05 -7.82 -10.16
CA GLN A 241 4.42 -7.42 -9.87
C GLN A 241 4.76 -6.15 -10.64
N ASP A 242 5.32 -5.16 -9.95
CA ASP A 242 5.82 -3.95 -10.59
C ASP A 242 6.88 -4.29 -11.63
N ALA A 243 6.83 -3.65 -12.80
CA ALA A 243 7.77 -3.91 -13.88
C ALA A 243 9.24 -3.70 -13.45
N ALA A 244 9.52 -2.69 -12.62
CA ALA A 244 10.86 -2.50 -12.10
C ALA A 244 11.27 -3.61 -11.09
N ALA A 245 10.32 -4.11 -10.31
CA ALA A 245 10.56 -5.22 -9.39
C ALA A 245 10.79 -6.57 -10.10
N SER A 246 10.40 -6.69 -11.37
CA SER A 246 10.67 -7.89 -12.17
C SER A 246 12.11 -7.97 -12.71
N ILE A 247 12.82 -6.84 -12.80
CA ILE A 247 14.15 -6.77 -13.43
C ILE A 247 15.21 -7.60 -12.68
N PRO A 248 15.34 -7.54 -11.32
CA PRO A 248 16.40 -8.25 -10.62
C PRO A 248 16.44 -9.76 -10.90
N ALA A 249 15.28 -10.42 -10.91
CA ALA A 249 15.22 -11.86 -11.21
C ALA A 249 15.62 -12.18 -12.66
N GLN A 250 15.37 -11.26 -13.62
CA GLN A 250 15.74 -11.43 -15.02
C GLN A 250 17.26 -11.32 -15.27
N LEU A 251 18.01 -10.75 -14.32
CA LEU A 251 19.48 -10.69 -14.40
C LEU A 251 20.12 -12.05 -14.16
N LEU A 252 19.48 -12.95 -13.44
CA LEU A 252 19.93 -14.32 -13.21
C LEU A 252 19.57 -15.18 -14.42
N ARG A 253 20.53 -15.29 -15.36
CA ARG A 253 20.35 -16.04 -16.60
C ARG A 253 20.84 -17.48 -16.47
N GLY A 254 20.25 -18.41 -17.25
CA GLY A 254 20.69 -19.80 -17.31
C GLY A 254 20.54 -20.56 -15.99
N ILE A 255 19.49 -20.26 -15.23
CA ILE A 255 19.24 -20.80 -13.89
C ILE A 255 18.34 -22.07 -13.91
N ALA A 256 17.87 -22.50 -15.08
CA ALA A 256 17.07 -23.73 -15.20
C ALA A 256 17.84 -24.95 -14.62
N GLY A 257 17.23 -25.68 -13.71
CA GLY A 257 17.81 -26.81 -12.98
C GLY A 257 18.86 -26.43 -11.92
N LYS A 258 19.18 -25.15 -11.75
CA LYS A 258 20.13 -24.67 -10.73
C LYS A 258 19.44 -24.40 -9.40
N ARG A 259 20.17 -24.56 -8.32
CA ARG A 259 19.73 -24.20 -6.98
C ARG A 259 19.87 -22.70 -6.78
N VAL A 260 18.75 -22.01 -6.51
CA VAL A 260 18.73 -20.56 -6.32
C VAL A 260 18.08 -20.22 -4.97
N ALA A 261 18.71 -19.39 -4.16
CA ALA A 261 18.10 -18.80 -2.97
C ALA A 261 17.47 -17.45 -3.30
N ASP A 262 16.23 -17.24 -2.82
CA ASP A 262 15.54 -15.94 -2.81
C ASP A 262 15.44 -15.47 -1.36
N LEU A 263 16.29 -14.51 -0.97
CA LEU A 263 16.37 -14.00 0.39
C LEU A 263 15.47 -12.78 0.56
N CYS A 264 14.74 -12.74 1.68
CA CYS A 264 13.65 -11.76 1.96
C CYS A 264 12.51 -11.89 0.95
N ALA A 265 12.14 -13.14 0.63
CA ALA A 265 11.36 -13.53 -0.54
C ALA A 265 9.91 -13.00 -0.59
N ALA A 266 9.29 -12.79 0.57
CA ALA A 266 7.86 -12.45 0.59
C ALA A 266 7.56 -11.02 0.06
N PRO A 267 6.53 -10.86 -0.79
CA PRO A 267 5.38 -11.75 -1.01
C PRO A 267 5.51 -12.80 -2.13
N GLY A 268 6.71 -13.03 -2.70
CA GLY A 268 6.97 -14.14 -3.61
C GLY A 268 6.97 -13.83 -5.10
N GLY A 269 6.89 -12.56 -5.50
CA GLY A 269 6.90 -12.20 -6.94
C GLY A 269 8.19 -12.59 -7.66
N LYS A 270 9.35 -12.40 -7.01
CA LYS A 270 10.65 -12.82 -7.54
C LYS A 270 10.85 -14.33 -7.42
N THR A 271 10.39 -14.94 -6.32
CA THR A 271 10.34 -16.40 -6.16
C THR A 271 9.61 -17.05 -7.34
N ALA A 272 8.42 -16.52 -7.70
CA ALA A 272 7.64 -17.02 -8.82
C ALA A 272 8.38 -16.87 -10.16
N GLN A 273 9.09 -15.77 -10.39
CA GLN A 273 9.91 -15.58 -11.58
C GLN A 273 11.04 -16.61 -11.69
N LEU A 274 11.77 -16.85 -10.59
CA LEU A 274 12.85 -17.81 -10.54
C LEU A 274 12.33 -19.24 -10.77
N ALA A 275 11.22 -19.60 -10.14
CA ALA A 275 10.59 -20.89 -10.32
C ALA A 275 10.04 -21.07 -11.75
N ALA A 276 9.41 -20.06 -12.33
CA ALA A 276 8.95 -20.06 -13.73
C ALA A 276 10.10 -20.17 -14.74
N ALA A 277 11.30 -19.69 -14.37
CA ALA A 277 12.52 -19.85 -15.16
C ALA A 277 13.17 -21.26 -15.00
N GLY A 278 12.52 -22.17 -14.26
CA GLY A 278 12.97 -23.55 -14.07
C GLY A 278 14.03 -23.76 -12.99
N ALA A 279 14.28 -22.76 -12.12
CA ALA A 279 15.22 -22.91 -11.00
C ALA A 279 14.64 -23.80 -9.88
N ILE A 280 15.51 -24.46 -9.13
CA ILE A 280 15.18 -25.12 -7.87
C ILE A 280 15.30 -24.07 -6.76
N VAL A 281 14.18 -23.45 -6.41
CA VAL A 281 14.15 -22.24 -5.56
C VAL A 281 14.00 -22.60 -4.09
N THR A 282 14.82 -21.97 -3.24
CA THR A 282 14.63 -21.88 -1.79
C THR A 282 14.32 -20.43 -1.41
N ALA A 283 13.09 -20.17 -1.00
CA ALA A 283 12.57 -18.86 -0.59
C ALA A 283 12.70 -18.70 0.92
N VAL A 284 13.49 -17.73 1.37
CA VAL A 284 13.77 -17.47 2.79
C VAL A 284 13.18 -16.12 3.19
N ASP A 285 12.35 -16.08 4.23
CA ASP A 285 11.84 -14.84 4.82
C ASP A 285 11.75 -15.00 6.35
N LEU A 286 11.95 -13.92 7.09
CA LEU A 286 11.85 -13.93 8.55
C LEU A 286 10.42 -14.26 9.04
N SER A 287 9.41 -13.89 8.27
CA SER A 287 8.01 -13.97 8.67
C SER A 287 7.30 -15.20 8.09
N ARG A 288 6.99 -16.18 8.94
CA ARG A 288 6.18 -17.35 8.54
C ARG A 288 4.81 -16.95 7.95
N THR A 289 4.18 -15.89 8.50
CA THR A 289 2.90 -15.39 7.99
C THR A 289 3.02 -14.81 6.58
N ARG A 290 4.15 -14.17 6.26
CA ARG A 290 4.39 -13.64 4.91
C ARG A 290 4.71 -14.77 3.94
N LEU A 291 5.44 -15.81 4.38
CA LEU A 291 5.73 -17.00 3.57
C LEU A 291 4.46 -17.78 3.19
N ALA A 292 3.44 -17.83 4.04
CA ALA A 292 2.17 -18.45 3.69
C ALA A 292 1.55 -17.82 2.42
N ARG A 293 1.71 -16.50 2.22
CA ARG A 293 1.27 -15.84 0.98
C ARG A 293 2.12 -16.22 -0.24
N VAL A 294 3.40 -16.49 -0.03
CA VAL A 294 4.28 -17.03 -1.10
C VAL A 294 3.77 -18.40 -1.53
N GLU A 295 3.49 -19.29 -0.56
CA GLU A 295 2.98 -20.64 -0.79
C GLU A 295 1.62 -20.60 -1.53
N GLU A 296 0.69 -19.74 -1.09
CA GLU A 296 -0.62 -19.54 -1.75
C GLU A 296 -0.46 -19.08 -3.21
N ASN A 297 0.42 -18.09 -3.45
CA ASN A 297 0.67 -17.59 -4.80
C ASN A 297 1.31 -18.65 -5.70
N LEU A 298 2.32 -19.36 -5.21
CA LEU A 298 2.98 -20.42 -5.97
C LEU A 298 1.99 -21.54 -6.32
N ALA A 299 1.15 -21.98 -5.37
CA ALA A 299 0.13 -22.98 -5.61
C ALA A 299 -0.86 -22.55 -6.70
N ARG A 300 -1.33 -21.29 -6.68
CA ARG A 300 -2.20 -20.74 -7.72
C ARG A 300 -1.54 -20.71 -9.10
N LEU A 301 -0.23 -20.42 -9.14
CA LEU A 301 0.57 -20.34 -10.37
C LEU A 301 1.02 -21.71 -10.89
N GLY A 302 0.77 -22.81 -10.16
CA GLY A 302 1.30 -24.12 -10.49
C GLY A 302 2.83 -24.23 -10.39
N LEU A 303 3.45 -23.35 -9.57
CA LEU A 303 4.89 -23.28 -9.35
C LEU A 303 5.25 -23.85 -7.98
N THR A 304 6.51 -24.26 -7.83
CA THR A 304 7.03 -24.84 -6.59
C THR A 304 8.31 -24.16 -6.13
N ALA A 305 8.44 -23.94 -4.82
CA ALA A 305 9.68 -23.55 -4.15
C ALA A 305 9.67 -24.11 -2.72
N GLN A 306 10.84 -24.37 -2.17
CA GLN A 306 10.99 -24.63 -0.74
C GLN A 306 10.88 -23.31 0.01
N THR A 307 10.04 -23.23 1.05
CA THR A 307 9.91 -22.03 1.90
C THR A 307 10.51 -22.28 3.26
N ILE A 308 11.35 -21.35 3.74
CA ILE A 308 12.04 -21.42 5.02
C ILE A 308 11.85 -20.13 5.81
N ALA A 309 11.26 -20.23 7.00
CA ALA A 309 11.15 -19.11 7.92
C ALA A 309 12.43 -19.02 8.76
N ALA A 310 13.33 -18.08 8.39
CA ALA A 310 14.62 -17.90 9.04
C ALA A 310 15.14 -16.46 8.94
N ASP A 311 16.04 -16.08 9.82
CA ASP A 311 16.80 -14.83 9.72
C ASP A 311 17.89 -14.99 8.66
N ALA A 312 17.71 -14.35 7.52
CA ALA A 312 18.67 -14.40 6.41
C ALA A 312 20.04 -13.76 6.73
N THR A 313 20.20 -13.07 7.86
CA THR A 313 21.53 -12.58 8.29
C THR A 313 22.43 -13.68 8.87
N THR A 314 21.85 -14.82 9.24
CA THR A 314 22.57 -15.92 9.93
C THR A 314 22.23 -17.31 9.41
N TRP A 315 21.15 -17.40 8.59
CA TRP A 315 20.72 -18.68 8.04
C TRP A 315 21.81 -19.32 7.16
N GLN A 316 21.99 -20.65 7.31
CA GLN A 316 22.91 -21.45 6.50
C GLN A 316 22.16 -22.65 5.90
N PRO A 317 22.32 -22.94 4.61
CA PRO A 317 21.75 -24.10 3.95
C PRO A 317 22.63 -25.36 4.18
N GLU A 318 22.04 -26.54 3.93
CA GLU A 318 22.79 -27.81 3.94
C GLU A 318 23.82 -27.89 2.79
N ALA A 319 23.59 -27.21 1.69
CA ALA A 319 24.50 -27.16 0.55
C ALA A 319 24.40 -25.79 -0.16
N PRO A 320 25.53 -25.27 -0.70
CA PRO A 320 25.59 -23.95 -1.30
C PRO A 320 24.76 -23.84 -2.58
N PHE A 321 24.40 -22.60 -2.96
CA PHE A 321 23.60 -22.26 -4.13
C PHE A 321 24.44 -21.88 -5.34
N ASP A 322 23.86 -22.09 -6.53
CA ASP A 322 24.44 -21.63 -7.80
C ASP A 322 24.22 -20.11 -7.98
N ALA A 323 23.11 -19.59 -7.43
CA ALA A 323 22.82 -18.17 -7.43
C ALA A 323 22.02 -17.78 -6.18
N VAL A 324 22.16 -16.50 -5.76
CA VAL A 324 21.40 -15.90 -4.66
C VAL A 324 20.80 -14.60 -5.15
N LEU A 325 19.47 -14.46 -5.02
CA LEU A 325 18.77 -13.21 -5.16
C LEU A 325 18.53 -12.63 -3.76
N LEU A 326 19.05 -11.43 -3.50
CA LEU A 326 18.81 -10.70 -2.25
C LEU A 326 17.93 -9.47 -2.53
N ASP A 327 16.65 -9.57 -2.16
CA ASP A 327 15.71 -8.43 -2.16
C ASP A 327 15.58 -7.86 -0.76
N ALA A 328 16.65 -7.22 -0.30
CA ALA A 328 16.79 -6.79 1.08
C ALA A 328 15.71 -5.77 1.51
N PRO A 329 15.27 -5.81 2.78
CA PRO A 329 14.37 -4.79 3.33
C PRO A 329 14.95 -3.39 3.14
N CYS A 330 14.13 -2.47 2.68
CA CYS A 330 14.54 -1.08 2.42
C CYS A 330 13.51 -0.08 2.94
N SER A 331 13.79 1.23 2.77
CA SER A 331 12.86 2.31 3.11
C SER A 331 11.59 2.31 2.27
N SER A 332 11.58 1.59 1.15
CA SER A 332 10.47 1.51 0.18
C SER A 332 10.04 2.86 -0.41
N THR A 333 10.89 3.89 -0.36
CA THR A 333 10.57 5.24 -0.88
C THR A 333 10.36 5.25 -2.39
N GLY A 334 10.90 4.28 -3.13
CA GLY A 334 10.61 4.08 -4.55
C GLY A 334 9.20 3.56 -4.83
N THR A 335 8.48 3.07 -3.82
CA THR A 335 7.13 2.48 -3.97
C THR A 335 6.01 3.40 -3.45
N ILE A 336 6.31 4.63 -3.04
CA ILE A 336 5.33 5.58 -2.46
C ILE A 336 4.10 5.75 -3.35
N ARG A 337 4.28 5.75 -4.66
CA ARG A 337 3.17 5.84 -5.61
C ARG A 337 2.12 4.74 -5.39
N ARG A 338 2.54 3.51 -5.01
CA ARG A 338 1.69 2.37 -4.67
C ARG A 338 1.32 2.33 -3.19
N HIS A 339 2.25 2.73 -2.34
CA HIS A 339 2.16 2.71 -0.87
C HIS A 339 2.29 4.14 -0.30
N PRO A 340 1.22 4.96 -0.44
CA PRO A 340 1.27 6.38 -0.05
C PRO A 340 1.36 6.61 1.46
N ASP A 341 1.34 5.56 2.27
CA ASP A 341 1.58 5.56 3.71
C ASP A 341 3.08 5.62 4.07
N VAL A 342 3.96 5.11 3.22
CA VAL A 342 5.41 5.01 3.45
C VAL A 342 6.05 6.32 3.95
N PRO A 343 5.77 7.51 3.36
CA PRO A 343 6.38 8.77 3.81
C PRO A 343 6.06 9.13 5.26
N TYR A 344 4.96 8.62 5.81
CA TYR A 344 4.47 8.90 7.15
C TYR A 344 4.86 7.85 8.19
N LEU A 345 5.44 6.73 7.73
CA LEU A 345 5.88 5.59 8.55
C LEU A 345 7.40 5.51 8.69
N LYS A 346 8.15 6.26 7.90
CA LYS A 346 9.61 6.21 7.81
C LYS A 346 10.24 7.54 8.16
N SER A 347 11.52 7.48 8.51
CA SER A 347 12.37 8.63 8.84
C SER A 347 13.81 8.39 8.34
N ASP A 348 14.68 9.40 8.42
CA ASP A 348 16.10 9.26 8.11
C ASP A 348 16.81 8.22 9.00
N LYS A 349 16.37 8.08 10.27
CA LYS A 349 16.92 7.07 11.18
C LYS A 349 16.66 5.66 10.68
N ASP A 350 15.43 5.37 10.21
CA ASP A 350 15.08 4.06 9.66
C ASP A 350 15.97 3.69 8.46
N ILE A 351 16.38 4.67 7.66
CA ILE A 351 17.27 4.40 6.50
C ILE A 351 18.65 3.96 6.94
N ALA A 352 19.21 4.58 7.97
CA ALA A 352 20.53 4.20 8.50
C ALA A 352 20.51 2.79 9.11
N GLU A 353 19.46 2.46 9.86
CA GLU A 353 19.29 1.13 10.45
C GLU A 353 19.12 0.05 9.36
N LEU A 354 18.33 0.35 8.31
CA LEU A 354 18.14 -0.55 7.18
C LEU A 354 19.44 -0.76 6.39
N ALA A 355 20.26 0.28 6.20
CA ALA A 355 21.54 0.15 5.50
C ALA A 355 22.48 -0.81 6.25
N THR A 356 22.51 -0.73 7.59
CA THR A 356 23.28 -1.67 8.42
C THR A 356 22.77 -3.11 8.29
N LEU A 357 21.45 -3.30 8.28
CA LEU A 357 20.84 -4.61 8.06
C LEU A 357 21.17 -5.16 6.67
N GLN A 358 21.09 -4.32 5.64
CA GLN A 358 21.40 -4.70 4.25
C GLN A 358 22.84 -5.19 4.10
N SER A 359 23.83 -4.52 4.76
CA SER A 359 25.22 -4.98 4.75
C SER A 359 25.36 -6.38 5.37
N ARG A 360 24.74 -6.61 6.52
CA ARG A 360 24.76 -7.94 7.17
C ARG A 360 24.12 -9.03 6.31
N LEU A 361 22.98 -8.71 5.64
CA LEU A 361 22.33 -9.63 4.72
C LEU A 361 23.22 -9.95 3.53
N LEU A 362 23.90 -8.95 2.96
CA LEU A 362 24.81 -9.12 1.83
C LEU A 362 26.02 -9.97 2.23
N ASP A 363 26.62 -9.69 3.39
CA ASP A 363 27.76 -10.46 3.90
C ASP A 363 27.40 -11.95 4.04
N ASN A 364 26.22 -12.26 4.60
CA ASN A 364 25.77 -13.64 4.70
C ASN A 364 25.44 -14.24 3.33
N ALA A 365 24.77 -13.49 2.44
CA ALA A 365 24.38 -13.97 1.11
C ALA A 365 25.56 -14.49 0.29
N VAL A 366 26.73 -13.83 0.41
CA VAL A 366 27.97 -14.26 -0.26
C VAL A 366 28.45 -15.64 0.24
N THR A 367 28.27 -15.93 1.54
CA THR A 367 28.67 -17.23 2.12
C THR A 367 27.83 -18.40 1.66
N LEU A 368 26.62 -18.13 1.12
CA LEU A 368 25.69 -19.14 0.65
C LEU A 368 26.02 -19.64 -0.77
N LEU A 369 26.93 -18.96 -1.48
CA LEU A 369 27.24 -19.24 -2.88
C LEU A 369 28.33 -20.33 -3.02
N LYS A 370 28.18 -21.13 -4.08
CA LYS A 370 29.29 -21.96 -4.58
C LYS A 370 30.41 -21.05 -5.12
N PRO A 371 31.66 -21.51 -5.16
CA PRO A 371 32.69 -20.82 -5.93
C PRO A 371 32.25 -20.61 -7.40
N GLY A 372 32.31 -19.34 -7.85
CA GLY A 372 31.84 -18.95 -9.17
C GLY A 372 30.31 -18.80 -9.30
N GLY A 373 29.56 -18.87 -8.20
CA GLY A 373 28.15 -18.55 -8.13
C GLY A 373 27.86 -17.05 -8.32
N THR A 374 26.59 -16.70 -8.62
CA THR A 374 26.14 -15.33 -8.93
C THR A 374 25.24 -14.80 -7.85
#